data_f400ea53a8a8dc87ea05e3f24c56e536
#
_entry.id   f400ea53a8a8dc87ea05e3f24c56e536
#
_cell.length_a   1.000
_cell.length_b   1.000
_cell.length_c   1.000
_cell.angle_alpha   90.00
_cell.angle_beta   90.00
_cell.angle_gamma   90.00
#
_symmetry.space_group_name_H-M   'P 1'
#
loop_
_entity.id
_entity.type
_entity.pdbx_description
1 polymer ?
#
loop_
_entity_poly.entity_id
_entity_poly.type
_entity_poly.pdbx_seq_one_letter_code
_entity_poly.pdbx_strand_id
1 'polypeptide(L)'
;VPLLALVDLITRDRFRRTRMWLLAVSTAAVESAAVFAMSAVLVWHVGRLRREPAQGRLHRLEWWWAGRQAANLRIFTGLRWVVENPEELTRGHAVVLARHASHADAILPVLLFGNVGRHRLRYTLKDDLQWAPAMDIVGNILPNVFVDRSPTADSPLWDRLETLAAGIDDGVAVIFPEGTFFTPAQRDRAATRLAETRPDLETAARSLEHLLPPRPAG
;
A
#
# COMPACT_ATOMS: atom_id res chain seq x y z
N VAL A 1 6.14 21.29 20.67
CA VAL A 1 4.69 21.56 20.45
C VAL A 1 4.31 23.00 20.81
N PRO A 2 4.60 23.54 22.02
CA PRO A 2 4.17 24.89 22.38
C PRO A 2 4.67 25.98 21.41
N LEU A 3 5.92 25.87 20.98
CA LEU A 3 6.51 26.83 20.03
C LEU A 3 5.79 26.81 18.67
N LEU A 4 5.47 25.62 18.15
CA LEU A 4 4.73 25.46 16.89
C LEU A 4 3.30 26.03 17.01
N ALA A 5 2.63 25.78 18.14
CA ALA A 5 1.32 26.31 18.40
C ALA A 5 1.33 27.85 18.48
N LEU A 6 2.38 28.43 19.10
CA LEU A 6 2.56 29.87 19.14
C LEU A 6 2.79 30.48 17.74
N VAL A 7 3.63 29.84 16.92
CA VAL A 7 3.87 30.24 15.53
C VAL A 7 2.57 30.15 14.71
N ASP A 8 1.82 29.08 14.83
CA ASP A 8 0.54 28.89 14.14
C ASP A 8 -0.49 29.95 14.56
N LEU A 9 -0.49 30.34 15.85
CA LEU A 9 -1.36 31.41 16.36
C LEU A 9 -0.98 32.78 15.77
N ILE A 10 0.31 33.08 15.72
CA ILE A 10 0.84 34.35 15.15
C ILE A 10 0.54 34.42 13.64
N THR A 11 0.77 33.30 12.92
CA THR A 11 0.57 33.25 11.45
C THR A 11 -0.90 33.04 11.05
N ARG A 12 -1.82 32.86 11.98
CA ARG A 12 -3.22 32.51 11.75
C ARG A 12 -3.43 31.26 10.88
N ASP A 13 -2.51 30.31 10.92
CA ASP A 13 -2.43 29.13 10.04
C ASP A 13 -3.29 27.95 10.54
N ARG A 14 -4.34 28.23 11.32
CA ARG A 14 -5.30 27.22 11.86
C ARG A 14 -4.62 26.00 12.49
N PHE A 15 -3.50 26.20 13.17
CA PHE A 15 -2.67 25.16 13.79
C PHE A 15 -2.17 24.08 12.80
N ARG A 16 -1.98 24.43 11.54
CA ARG A 16 -1.57 23.48 10.50
C ARG A 16 -0.23 22.82 10.82
N ARG A 17 0.78 23.61 11.23
CA ARG A 17 2.12 23.07 11.57
C ARG A 17 2.07 22.18 12.79
N THR A 18 1.36 22.60 13.82
CA THR A 18 1.13 21.80 15.04
C THR A 18 0.42 20.49 14.71
N ARG A 19 -0.63 20.52 13.90
CA ARG A 19 -1.36 19.32 13.47
C ARG A 19 -0.50 18.37 12.65
N MET A 20 0.32 18.90 11.72
CA MET A 20 1.23 18.07 10.92
C MET A 20 2.33 17.46 11.77
N TRP A 21 2.85 18.20 12.76
CA TRP A 21 3.82 17.65 13.71
C TRP A 21 3.20 16.54 14.58
N LEU A 22 2.00 16.74 15.09
CA LEU A 22 1.26 15.72 15.85
C LEU A 22 0.94 14.48 14.98
N LEU A 23 0.58 14.68 13.72
CA LEU A 23 0.42 13.59 12.76
C LEU A 23 1.71 12.79 12.63
N ALA A 24 2.85 13.46 12.40
CA ALA A 24 4.14 12.79 12.25
C ALA A 24 4.51 11.98 13.50
N VAL A 25 4.37 12.57 14.70
CA VAL A 25 4.66 11.87 15.97
C VAL A 25 3.71 10.70 16.21
N SER A 26 2.42 10.89 15.97
CA SER A 26 1.43 9.82 16.13
C SER A 26 1.66 8.68 15.13
N THR A 27 1.99 9.01 13.88
CA THR A 27 2.37 8.02 12.87
C THR A 27 3.61 7.24 13.30
N ALA A 28 4.67 7.93 13.75
CA ALA A 28 5.89 7.27 14.24
C ALA A 28 5.64 6.37 15.46
N ALA A 29 4.74 6.79 16.36
CA ALA A 29 4.36 5.96 17.51
C ALA A 29 3.62 4.69 17.09
N VAL A 30 2.70 4.79 16.11
CA VAL A 30 1.99 3.63 15.55
C VAL A 30 2.96 2.69 14.83
N GLU A 31 3.89 3.22 14.03
CA GLU A 31 4.95 2.43 13.37
C GLU A 31 5.80 1.68 14.39
N SER A 32 6.28 2.37 15.43
CA SER A 32 7.07 1.76 16.48
C SER A 32 6.31 0.64 17.19
N ALA A 33 5.06 0.87 17.56
CA ALA A 33 4.21 -0.14 18.19
C ALA A 33 3.97 -1.34 17.25
N ALA A 34 3.78 -1.12 15.96
CA ALA A 34 3.64 -2.19 14.97
C ALA A 34 4.92 -3.03 14.87
N VAL A 35 6.09 -2.39 14.75
CA VAL A 35 7.39 -3.09 14.70
C VAL A 35 7.60 -3.94 15.96
N PHE A 36 7.35 -3.39 17.17
CA PHE A 36 7.46 -4.16 18.40
C PHE A 36 6.51 -5.36 18.45
N ALA A 37 5.24 -5.16 18.07
CA ALA A 37 4.25 -6.23 18.05
C ALA A 37 4.60 -7.31 17.02
N MET A 38 5.04 -6.94 15.84
CA MET A 38 5.51 -7.86 14.80
C MET A 38 6.74 -8.64 15.27
N SER A 39 7.73 -7.96 15.86
CA SER A 39 8.93 -8.62 16.44
C SER A 39 8.55 -9.62 17.52
N ALA A 40 7.59 -9.31 18.38
CA ALA A 40 7.09 -10.24 19.39
C ALA A 40 6.44 -11.49 18.74
N VAL A 41 5.66 -11.31 17.66
CA VAL A 41 5.11 -12.45 16.90
C VAL A 41 6.22 -13.29 16.29
N LEU A 42 7.27 -12.67 15.75
CA LEU A 42 8.43 -13.36 15.18
C LEU A 42 9.13 -14.22 16.23
N VAL A 43 9.45 -13.64 17.36
CA VAL A 43 10.13 -14.36 18.46
C VAL A 43 9.28 -15.51 18.98
N TRP A 44 7.98 -15.29 19.18
CA TRP A 44 7.07 -16.32 19.69
C TRP A 44 6.84 -17.47 18.71
N HIS A 45 6.95 -17.21 17.42
CA HIS A 45 6.70 -18.18 16.36
C HIS A 45 7.95 -18.61 15.60
N VAL A 46 9.15 -18.46 16.18
CA VAL A 46 10.41 -18.88 15.54
C VAL A 46 10.29 -20.30 14.99
N GLY A 47 10.67 -20.50 13.72
CA GLY A 47 10.55 -21.77 13.00
C GLY A 47 9.14 -22.15 12.53
N ARG A 48 8.11 -21.33 12.83
CA ARG A 48 6.71 -21.59 12.44
C ARG A 48 6.02 -20.39 11.81
N LEU A 49 6.78 -19.41 11.33
CA LEU A 49 6.26 -18.11 10.86
C LEU A 49 5.32 -18.23 9.64
N ARG A 50 5.52 -19.25 8.80
CA ARG A 50 4.66 -19.51 7.63
C ARG A 50 3.40 -20.33 7.96
N ARG A 51 3.21 -20.69 9.23
CA ARG A 51 2.02 -21.43 9.67
C ARG A 51 0.89 -20.48 10.04
N GLU A 52 -0.33 -20.97 9.89
CA GLU A 52 -1.58 -20.23 10.13
C GLU A 52 -1.62 -19.35 11.40
N PRO A 53 -1.25 -19.82 12.60
CA PRO A 53 -1.37 -18.98 13.79
C PRO A 53 -0.51 -17.71 13.74
N ALA A 54 0.67 -17.76 13.11
CA ALA A 54 1.55 -16.60 12.98
C ALA A 54 1.04 -15.65 11.90
N GLN A 55 0.69 -16.16 10.72
CA GLN A 55 0.15 -15.36 9.63
C GLN A 55 -1.15 -14.65 10.02
N GLY A 56 -2.07 -15.34 10.66
CA GLY A 56 -3.30 -14.73 11.13
C GLY A 56 -3.08 -13.61 12.17
N ARG A 57 -2.03 -13.70 13.00
CA ARG A 57 -1.64 -12.61 13.91
C ARG A 57 -1.04 -11.42 13.16
N LEU A 58 -0.19 -11.67 12.16
CA LEU A 58 0.42 -10.62 11.35
C LEU A 58 -0.63 -9.87 10.54
N HIS A 59 -1.60 -10.55 9.91
CA HIS A 59 -2.71 -9.88 9.24
C HIS A 59 -3.54 -9.00 10.20
N ARG A 60 -3.84 -9.48 11.40
CA ARG A 60 -4.55 -8.66 12.40
C ARG A 60 -3.75 -7.43 12.84
N LEU A 61 -2.43 -7.54 12.93
CA LEU A 61 -1.54 -6.41 13.21
C LEU A 61 -1.52 -5.41 12.04
N GLU A 62 -1.48 -5.91 10.80
CA GLU A 62 -1.58 -5.10 9.59
C GLU A 62 -2.91 -4.33 9.55
N TRP A 63 -4.04 -4.98 9.83
CA TRP A 63 -5.35 -4.33 9.89
C TRP A 63 -5.42 -3.28 11.01
N TRP A 64 -4.88 -3.59 12.19
CA TRP A 64 -4.79 -2.64 13.30
C TRP A 64 -3.95 -1.43 12.92
N TRP A 65 -2.78 -1.65 12.33
CA TRP A 65 -1.87 -0.60 11.88
C TRP A 65 -2.56 0.31 10.86
N ALA A 66 -3.16 -0.23 9.82
CA ALA A 66 -3.87 0.54 8.79
C ALA A 66 -5.02 1.35 9.38
N GLY A 67 -5.80 0.75 10.28
CA GLY A 67 -6.89 1.44 10.99
C GLY A 67 -6.39 2.61 11.84
N ARG A 68 -5.24 2.47 12.49
CA ARG A 68 -4.62 3.56 13.28
C ARG A 68 -4.07 4.67 12.40
N GLN A 69 -3.42 4.33 11.28
CA GLN A 69 -2.92 5.33 10.33
C GLN A 69 -4.08 6.10 9.68
N ALA A 70 -5.15 5.43 9.29
CA ALA A 70 -6.36 6.06 8.78
C ALA A 70 -7.00 7.00 9.82
N ALA A 71 -7.06 6.58 11.09
CA ALA A 71 -7.54 7.43 12.17
C ALA A 71 -6.67 8.67 12.37
N ASN A 72 -5.34 8.54 12.32
CA ASN A 72 -4.41 9.65 12.38
C ASN A 72 -4.66 10.66 11.23
N LEU A 73 -4.75 10.18 10.01
CA LEU A 73 -5.07 11.02 8.85
C LEU A 73 -6.41 11.74 9.05
N ARG A 74 -7.46 11.03 9.45
CA ARG A 74 -8.76 11.63 9.71
C ARG A 74 -8.70 12.73 10.78
N ILE A 75 -8.04 12.47 11.90
CA ILE A 75 -7.98 13.41 13.06
C ILE A 75 -7.16 14.65 12.71
N PHE A 76 -5.98 14.48 12.13
CA PHE A 76 -5.04 15.57 11.95
C PHE A 76 -5.20 16.32 10.63
N THR A 77 -5.71 15.68 9.58
CA THR A 77 -5.93 16.32 8.27
C THR A 77 -7.39 16.60 7.94
N GLY A 78 -8.32 15.95 8.63
CA GLY A 78 -9.75 16.01 8.32
C GLY A 78 -10.16 15.13 7.13
N LEU A 79 -9.26 14.26 6.64
CA LEU A 79 -9.52 13.37 5.52
C LEU A 79 -10.72 12.48 5.81
N ARG A 80 -11.60 12.35 4.83
CA ARG A 80 -12.77 11.47 4.89
C ARG A 80 -12.73 10.49 3.72
N TRP A 81 -13.05 9.26 4.01
CA TRP A 81 -13.18 8.21 3.01
C TRP A 81 -14.64 8.14 2.56
N VAL A 82 -14.87 8.08 1.28
CA VAL A 82 -16.17 7.77 0.69
C VAL A 82 -15.99 6.45 -0.04
N VAL A 83 -16.77 5.45 0.32
CA VAL A 83 -16.75 4.13 -0.30
C VAL A 83 -18.05 3.96 -1.05
N GLU A 84 -17.95 3.81 -2.36
CA GLU A 84 -19.05 3.44 -3.23
C GLU A 84 -19.15 1.91 -3.26
N ASN A 85 -20.36 1.37 -3.21
CA ASN A 85 -20.64 -0.07 -3.19
C ASN A 85 -19.88 -0.83 -2.07
N PRO A 86 -20.07 -0.46 -0.79
CA PRO A 86 -19.33 -1.05 0.33
C PRO A 86 -19.56 -2.57 0.49
N GLU A 87 -20.64 -3.11 -0.07
CA GLU A 87 -20.94 -4.54 -0.11
C GLU A 87 -19.90 -5.35 -0.89
N GLU A 88 -19.22 -4.73 -1.86
CA GLU A 88 -18.15 -5.38 -2.61
C GLU A 88 -16.94 -5.73 -1.72
N LEU A 89 -16.72 -4.98 -0.64
CA LEU A 89 -15.59 -5.21 0.27
C LEU A 89 -15.68 -6.56 1.01
N THR A 90 -16.86 -7.15 1.08
CA THR A 90 -17.12 -8.40 1.81
C THR A 90 -17.36 -9.59 0.88
N ARG A 91 -17.37 -9.37 -0.45
CA ARG A 91 -17.52 -10.43 -1.44
C ARG A 91 -16.24 -11.23 -1.59
N GLY A 92 -16.13 -12.37 -1.00
CA GLY A 92 -15.12 -13.40 -1.23
C GLY A 92 -13.72 -12.92 -1.69
N HIS A 93 -13.11 -13.68 -2.58
CA HIS A 93 -11.81 -13.37 -3.17
C HIS A 93 -11.92 -12.34 -4.32
N ALA A 94 -10.89 -11.51 -4.47
CA ALA A 94 -10.85 -10.48 -5.51
C ALA A 94 -9.42 -10.10 -5.91
N VAL A 95 -9.27 -9.59 -7.13
CA VAL A 95 -8.09 -8.84 -7.55
C VAL A 95 -8.42 -7.36 -7.52
N VAL A 96 -7.72 -6.62 -6.69
CA VAL A 96 -7.89 -5.16 -6.53
C VAL A 96 -6.81 -4.45 -7.32
N LEU A 97 -7.22 -3.73 -8.34
CA LEU A 97 -6.34 -2.83 -9.09
C LEU A 97 -6.39 -1.47 -8.41
N ALA A 98 -5.35 -1.15 -7.66
CA ALA A 98 -5.26 0.10 -6.91
C ALA A 98 -4.45 1.14 -7.68
N ARG A 99 -4.95 2.38 -7.68
CA ARG A 99 -4.21 3.53 -8.18
C ARG A 99 -3.16 3.96 -7.18
N HIS A 100 -2.06 4.55 -7.66
CA HIS A 100 -0.96 5.00 -6.82
C HIS A 100 -0.70 6.52 -6.98
N ALA A 101 -1.54 7.33 -6.34
CA ALA A 101 -1.42 8.80 -6.38
C ALA A 101 -0.70 9.37 -5.15
N SER A 102 -0.74 8.67 -4.00
CA SER A 102 -0.15 9.12 -2.74
C SER A 102 0.30 7.94 -1.87
N HIS A 103 1.08 8.21 -0.84
CA HIS A 103 1.45 7.20 0.16
C HIS A 103 0.23 6.65 0.93
N ALA A 104 -0.85 7.43 1.04
CA ALA A 104 -2.08 6.99 1.69
C ALA A 104 -2.77 5.86 0.93
N ASP A 105 -2.56 5.77 -0.38
CA ASP A 105 -3.18 4.74 -1.22
C ASP A 105 -2.68 3.33 -0.88
N ALA A 106 -1.46 3.20 -0.36
CA ALA A 106 -0.94 1.92 0.12
C ALA A 106 -1.69 1.39 1.36
N ILE A 107 -2.27 2.30 2.15
CA ILE A 107 -3.03 1.95 3.36
C ILE A 107 -4.48 1.57 3.02
N LEU A 108 -5.05 2.15 1.96
CA LEU A 108 -6.46 1.98 1.62
C LEU A 108 -6.89 0.53 1.41
N PRO A 109 -6.18 -0.31 0.66
CA PRO A 109 -6.58 -1.71 0.51
C PRO A 109 -6.59 -2.46 1.85
N VAL A 110 -5.60 -2.23 2.72
CA VAL A 110 -5.59 -2.85 4.05
C VAL A 110 -6.74 -2.36 4.90
N LEU A 111 -7.05 -1.05 4.84
CA LEU A 111 -8.16 -0.47 5.58
C LEU A 111 -9.50 -1.05 5.11
N LEU A 112 -9.73 -1.09 3.82
CA LEU A 112 -11.02 -1.46 3.24
C LEU A 112 -11.21 -2.98 3.22
N PHE A 113 -10.34 -3.70 2.55
CA PHE A 113 -10.47 -5.15 2.41
C PHE A 113 -9.97 -5.92 3.63
N GLY A 114 -8.93 -5.44 4.31
CA GLY A 114 -8.41 -6.07 5.53
C GLY A 114 -9.23 -5.73 6.76
N ASN A 115 -9.30 -4.46 7.14
CA ASN A 115 -9.92 -4.06 8.40
C ASN A 115 -11.46 -4.16 8.35
N VAL A 116 -12.09 -3.69 7.28
CA VAL A 116 -13.55 -3.74 7.10
C VAL A 116 -13.99 -5.09 6.55
N GLY A 117 -13.41 -5.52 5.42
CA GLY A 117 -13.78 -6.76 4.74
C GLY A 117 -13.28 -8.04 5.42
N ARG A 118 -12.30 -7.94 6.33
CA ARG A 118 -11.68 -9.08 7.04
C ARG A 118 -10.96 -10.06 6.12
N HIS A 119 -10.59 -9.63 4.92
CA HIS A 119 -9.82 -10.43 3.98
C HIS A 119 -8.32 -10.41 4.30
N ARG A 120 -7.64 -11.49 4.00
CA ARG A 120 -6.18 -11.53 3.96
C ARG A 120 -5.70 -10.90 2.67
N LEU A 121 -4.78 -9.96 2.77
CA LEU A 121 -4.26 -9.29 1.60
C LEU A 121 -2.93 -9.91 1.17
N ARG A 122 -2.73 -9.91 -0.14
CA ARG A 122 -1.50 -10.31 -0.81
C ARG A 122 -1.12 -9.19 -1.77
N TYR A 123 0.09 -8.71 -1.66
CA TYR A 123 0.55 -7.56 -2.44
C TYR A 123 1.62 -7.94 -3.44
N THR A 124 1.59 -7.24 -4.58
CA THR A 124 2.80 -7.04 -5.36
C THR A 124 3.49 -5.78 -4.85
N LEU A 125 4.67 -5.93 -4.27
CA LEU A 125 5.44 -4.88 -3.64
C LEU A 125 6.71 -4.59 -4.45
N LYS A 126 7.19 -3.35 -4.40
CA LYS A 126 8.51 -3.05 -4.97
C LYS A 126 9.60 -3.55 -4.04
N ASP A 127 10.70 -4.05 -4.61
CA ASP A 127 11.89 -4.46 -3.85
C ASP A 127 12.43 -3.34 -2.94
N ASP A 128 12.38 -2.10 -3.39
CA ASP A 128 12.80 -0.93 -2.60
C ASP A 128 12.07 -0.82 -1.24
N LEU A 129 10.89 -1.43 -1.08
CA LEU A 129 10.14 -1.39 0.18
C LEU A 129 10.74 -2.27 1.28
N GLN A 130 11.62 -3.18 0.95
CA GLN A 130 12.36 -4.00 1.92
C GLN A 130 13.32 -3.17 2.80
N TRP A 131 13.63 -1.94 2.41
CA TRP A 131 14.38 -1.00 3.27
C TRP A 131 13.57 -0.51 4.48
N ALA A 132 12.25 -0.64 4.47
CA ALA A 132 11.40 -0.31 5.62
C ALA A 132 11.24 -1.56 6.52
N PRO A 133 11.74 -1.56 7.77
CA PRO A 133 11.79 -2.76 8.60
C PRO A 133 10.45 -3.47 8.80
N ALA A 134 9.36 -2.72 8.96
CA ALA A 134 8.03 -3.30 9.09
C ALA A 134 7.58 -3.99 7.79
N MET A 135 7.88 -3.38 6.63
CA MET A 135 7.55 -3.93 5.33
C MET A 135 8.42 -5.14 4.96
N ASP A 136 9.70 -5.12 5.32
CA ASP A 136 10.59 -6.27 5.15
C ASP A 136 10.08 -7.48 5.94
N ILE A 137 9.76 -7.28 7.22
CA ILE A 137 9.26 -8.35 8.09
C ILE A 137 7.95 -8.92 7.56
N VAL A 138 6.94 -8.07 7.36
CA VAL A 138 5.60 -8.52 6.95
C VAL A 138 5.61 -8.99 5.49
N GLY A 139 6.31 -8.26 4.62
CA GLY A 139 6.36 -8.55 3.20
C GLY A 139 6.95 -9.91 2.87
N ASN A 140 7.96 -10.38 3.63
CA ASN A 140 8.59 -11.67 3.40
C ASN A 140 7.92 -12.86 4.12
N ILE A 141 7.14 -12.59 5.16
CA ILE A 141 6.45 -13.64 5.93
C ILE A 141 5.05 -13.91 5.37
N LEU A 142 4.30 -12.85 5.08
CA LEU A 142 3.03 -12.95 4.40
C LEU A 142 3.24 -13.29 2.92
N PRO A 143 2.24 -13.87 2.26
CA PRO A 143 2.35 -14.32 0.87
C PRO A 143 2.32 -13.14 -0.12
N ASN A 144 3.24 -12.20 0.05
CA ASN A 144 3.46 -11.07 -0.86
C ASN A 144 4.54 -11.42 -1.89
N VAL A 145 4.55 -10.71 -3.01
CA VAL A 145 5.56 -10.84 -4.06
C VAL A 145 6.28 -9.51 -4.23
N PHE A 146 7.58 -9.52 -4.01
CA PHE A 146 8.44 -8.38 -4.35
C PHE A 146 8.80 -8.44 -5.83
N VAL A 147 8.65 -7.30 -6.49
CA VAL A 147 8.84 -7.14 -7.94
C VAL A 147 10.02 -6.22 -8.18
N ASP A 148 11.01 -6.71 -8.92
CA ASP A 148 12.08 -5.90 -9.46
C ASP A 148 11.56 -4.97 -10.57
N ARG A 149 12.30 -3.88 -10.82
CA ARG A 149 11.92 -2.87 -11.82
C ARG A 149 12.09 -3.35 -13.27
N SER A 150 12.87 -4.37 -13.50
CA SER A 150 13.22 -4.87 -14.84
C SER A 150 13.36 -6.40 -14.82
N PRO A 151 12.24 -7.13 -14.63
CA PRO A 151 12.29 -8.58 -14.65
C PRO A 151 12.67 -9.07 -16.05
N THR A 152 13.54 -10.09 -16.13
CA THR A 152 13.83 -10.81 -17.36
C THR A 152 12.75 -11.87 -17.62
N ALA A 153 12.66 -12.36 -18.85
CA ALA A 153 11.71 -13.41 -19.22
C ALA A 153 11.85 -14.68 -18.35
N ASP A 154 13.07 -15.01 -17.94
CA ASP A 154 13.39 -16.17 -17.08
C ASP A 154 13.40 -15.82 -15.59
N SER A 155 12.82 -14.67 -15.21
CA SER A 155 12.80 -14.25 -13.82
C SER A 155 11.90 -15.18 -12.98
N PRO A 156 12.36 -15.64 -11.80
CA PRO A 156 11.54 -16.40 -10.86
C PRO A 156 10.33 -15.61 -10.35
N LEU A 157 10.18 -14.36 -10.77
CA LEU A 157 9.05 -13.51 -10.50
C LEU A 157 7.75 -14.13 -11.04
N TRP A 158 7.78 -14.74 -12.23
CA TRP A 158 6.59 -15.30 -12.87
C TRP A 158 6.00 -16.45 -12.05
N ASP A 159 6.83 -17.38 -11.58
CA ASP A 159 6.40 -18.47 -10.70
C ASP A 159 5.83 -17.94 -9.38
N ARG A 160 6.40 -16.84 -8.85
CA ARG A 160 5.91 -16.20 -7.63
C ARG A 160 4.57 -15.51 -7.84
N LEU A 161 4.35 -14.87 -8.98
CA LEU A 161 3.07 -14.26 -9.35
C LEU A 161 1.99 -15.32 -9.58
N GLU A 162 2.33 -16.45 -10.22
CA GLU A 162 1.43 -17.60 -10.35
C GLU A 162 1.05 -18.17 -8.98
N THR A 163 2.00 -18.30 -8.07
CA THR A 163 1.76 -18.73 -6.68
C THR A 163 0.85 -17.73 -5.95
N LEU A 164 1.05 -16.44 -6.16
CA LEU A 164 0.18 -15.41 -5.58
C LEU A 164 -1.24 -15.52 -6.15
N ALA A 165 -1.37 -15.70 -7.46
CA ALA A 165 -2.66 -15.86 -8.14
C ALA A 165 -3.39 -17.15 -7.70
N ALA A 166 -2.68 -18.27 -7.62
CA ALA A 166 -3.24 -19.54 -7.16
C ALA A 166 -3.75 -19.50 -5.70
N GLY A 167 -3.21 -18.59 -4.89
CA GLY A 167 -3.63 -18.42 -3.49
C GLY A 167 -4.73 -17.37 -3.27
N ILE A 168 -5.39 -16.88 -4.30
CA ILE A 168 -6.46 -15.87 -4.17
C ILE A 168 -7.72 -16.43 -3.51
N ASP A 169 -7.94 -17.73 -3.54
CA ASP A 169 -9.17 -18.38 -3.05
C ASP A 169 -9.50 -18.08 -1.58
N ASP A 170 -8.53 -17.66 -0.78
CA ASP A 170 -8.71 -17.30 0.64
C ASP A 170 -8.42 -15.83 0.96
N GLY A 171 -8.29 -14.96 -0.06
CA GLY A 171 -7.91 -13.57 0.15
C GLY A 171 -8.12 -12.62 -1.00
N VAL A 172 -7.47 -11.48 -0.91
CA VAL A 172 -7.52 -10.40 -1.89
C VAL A 172 -6.12 -10.07 -2.36
N ALA A 173 -5.89 -10.16 -3.68
CA ALA A 173 -4.64 -9.71 -4.29
C ALA A 173 -4.73 -8.23 -4.64
N VAL A 174 -3.74 -7.45 -4.23
CA VAL A 174 -3.66 -6.00 -4.49
C VAL A 174 -2.49 -5.73 -5.42
N ILE A 175 -2.80 -5.09 -6.54
CA ILE A 175 -1.83 -4.75 -7.58
C ILE A 175 -1.92 -3.25 -7.86
N PHE A 176 -0.77 -2.60 -7.96
CA PHE A 176 -0.63 -1.23 -8.43
C PHE A 176 -0.09 -1.23 -9.86
N PRO A 177 -0.97 -1.31 -10.89
CA PRO A 177 -0.53 -1.54 -12.27
C PRO A 177 0.31 -0.38 -12.83
N GLU A 178 0.18 0.80 -12.28
CA GLU A 178 0.99 1.98 -12.65
C GLU A 178 2.48 1.82 -12.27
N GLY A 179 2.78 0.98 -11.30
CA GLY A 179 4.14 0.69 -10.81
C GLY A 179 4.88 1.89 -10.21
N THR A 180 4.27 3.08 -10.15
CA THR A 180 4.85 4.31 -9.57
C THR A 180 3.74 5.31 -9.25
N PHE A 181 4.07 6.36 -8.47
CA PHE A 181 3.13 7.44 -8.19
C PHE A 181 2.77 8.21 -9.47
N PHE A 182 1.50 8.60 -9.57
CA PHE A 182 1.07 9.47 -10.64
C PHE A 182 1.71 10.86 -10.51
N THR A 183 2.30 11.33 -11.59
CA THR A 183 2.60 12.75 -11.83
C THR A 183 2.38 13.06 -13.31
N PRO A 184 2.01 14.31 -13.69
CA PRO A 184 1.87 14.68 -15.11
C PRO A 184 3.11 14.34 -15.93
N ALA A 185 4.31 14.62 -15.41
CA ALA A 185 5.56 14.32 -16.07
C ALA A 185 5.80 12.81 -16.28
N GLN A 186 5.36 11.96 -15.33
CA GLN A 186 5.44 10.51 -15.48
C GLN A 186 4.43 10.00 -16.49
N ARG A 187 3.21 10.58 -16.54
CA ARG A 187 2.21 10.26 -17.57
C ARG A 187 2.77 10.54 -18.97
N ASP A 188 3.32 11.73 -19.17
CA ASP A 188 3.84 12.12 -20.48
C ASP A 188 5.02 11.23 -20.92
N ARG A 189 5.93 10.89 -20.01
CA ARG A 189 7.01 9.92 -20.27
C ARG A 189 6.48 8.52 -20.61
N ALA A 190 5.47 8.06 -19.87
CA ALA A 190 4.86 6.75 -20.12
C ALA A 190 4.15 6.72 -21.48
N ALA A 191 3.41 7.77 -21.82
CA ALA A 191 2.76 7.91 -23.12
C ALA A 191 3.76 7.94 -24.29
N THR A 192 4.88 8.67 -24.15
CA THR A 192 5.96 8.70 -25.15
C THR A 192 6.58 7.31 -25.35
N ARG A 193 6.90 6.61 -24.27
CA ARG A 193 7.45 5.25 -24.33
C ARG A 193 6.47 4.28 -24.97
N LEU A 194 5.18 4.43 -24.67
CA LEU A 194 4.14 3.58 -25.24
C LEU A 194 3.98 3.83 -26.75
N ALA A 195 4.11 5.08 -27.20
CA ALA A 195 4.09 5.43 -28.62
C ALA A 195 5.20 4.74 -29.43
N GLU A 196 6.38 4.50 -28.80
CA GLU A 196 7.50 3.79 -29.44
C GLU A 196 7.26 2.28 -29.52
N THR A 197 6.63 1.69 -28.49
CA THR A 197 6.45 0.23 -28.38
C THR A 197 5.09 -0.26 -28.85
N ARG A 198 4.05 0.55 -28.65
CA ARG A 198 2.63 0.25 -28.95
C ARG A 198 1.93 1.50 -29.46
N PRO A 199 2.20 1.93 -30.71
CA PRO A 199 1.61 3.15 -31.30
C PRO A 199 0.08 3.14 -31.31
N ASP A 200 -0.51 1.95 -31.39
CA ASP A 200 -1.96 1.72 -31.34
C ASP A 200 -2.61 2.21 -30.02
N LEU A 201 -1.84 2.27 -28.93
CA LEU A 201 -2.32 2.68 -27.61
C LEU A 201 -1.95 4.14 -27.23
N GLU A 202 -1.19 4.85 -28.06
CA GLU A 202 -0.72 6.21 -27.74
C GLU A 202 -1.88 7.16 -27.44
N THR A 203 -2.90 7.19 -28.29
CA THR A 203 -4.05 8.09 -28.13
C THR A 203 -4.81 7.79 -26.84
N ALA A 204 -5.03 6.51 -26.53
CA ALA A 204 -5.66 6.10 -25.29
C ALA A 204 -4.81 6.48 -24.05
N ALA A 205 -3.48 6.30 -24.13
CA ALA A 205 -2.59 6.67 -23.04
C ALA A 205 -2.55 8.17 -22.78
N ARG A 206 -2.59 9.00 -23.84
CA ARG A 206 -2.62 10.47 -23.70
C ARG A 206 -3.97 10.99 -23.21
N SER A 207 -5.07 10.25 -23.39
CA SER A 207 -6.39 10.62 -22.87
C SER A 207 -6.53 10.38 -21.35
N LEU A 208 -5.60 9.67 -20.72
CA LEU A 208 -5.60 9.44 -19.28
C LEU A 208 -5.22 10.73 -18.54
N GLU A 209 -6.18 11.39 -17.91
CA GLU A 209 -5.94 12.64 -17.18
C GLU A 209 -5.23 12.41 -15.83
N HIS A 210 -5.61 11.34 -15.14
CA HIS A 210 -5.24 11.10 -13.74
C HIS A 210 -4.66 9.70 -13.48
N LEU A 211 -4.39 8.94 -14.52
CA LEU A 211 -3.84 7.58 -14.44
C LEU A 211 -2.56 7.48 -15.27
N LEU A 212 -1.68 6.59 -14.88
CA LEU A 212 -0.59 6.15 -15.74
C LEU A 212 -1.04 4.90 -16.52
N PRO A 213 -0.63 4.76 -17.79
CA PRO A 213 -0.80 3.50 -18.49
C PRO A 213 -0.08 2.39 -17.70
N PRO A 214 -0.66 1.18 -17.66
CA PRO A 214 -0.01 0.03 -17.04
C PRO A 214 1.37 -0.18 -17.63
N ARG A 215 2.33 -0.56 -16.79
CA ARG A 215 3.64 -0.98 -17.31
C ARG A 215 3.45 -2.27 -18.07
N PRO A 216 3.91 -2.36 -19.32
CA PRO A 216 3.99 -3.65 -19.98
C PRO A 216 4.90 -4.55 -19.15
N ALA A 217 4.42 -5.74 -18.85
CA ALA A 217 5.28 -6.81 -18.42
C ALA A 217 6.22 -7.09 -19.61
N GLY A 218 7.52 -6.91 -19.41
CA GLY A 218 8.54 -7.10 -20.43
C GLY A 218 8.57 -8.52 -20.97
#